data_9494d5a6e18a3360db9dd16c26cd89de
#
_entry.id   9494d5a6e18a3360db9dd16c26cd89de
#
_cell.length_a   1.000
_cell.length_b   1.000
_cell.length_c   1.000
_cell.angle_alpha   90.00
_cell.angle_beta   90.00
_cell.angle_gamma   90.00
#
_symmetry.space_group_name_H-M   'P 1'
#
loop_
_entity.id
_entity.type
_entity.pdbx_description
1 polymer ?
#
loop_
_entity_poly.entity_id
_entity_poly.type
_entity_poly.pdbx_seq_one_letter_code
_entity_poly.pdbx_strand_id
1 'polypeptide(L)'
;GSHAYGTETMDSDLDVRGIALNSKYDILGLNNGFEQIVDRSTDTTIYSFNKMIKLLTKCNPNTIEILGLKQEHYLYLSAIGRELIDNKHLFLSKRAAFTFGSYADSQLRRLDNKSARLVSQSQQEVHILNSVKNASVTFKEKYFSYARKR
;
A
#
# COMPACT_ATOMS: atom_id res chain seq x y z
N GLY A 1 -2.69 -5.89 8.25
CA GLY A 1 -3.69 -6.97 8.02
C GLY A 1 -4.79 -6.98 9.06
N SER A 2 -5.75 -7.89 8.93
CA SER A 2 -6.95 -7.97 9.80
C SER A 2 -6.61 -8.07 11.28
N HIS A 3 -5.59 -8.82 11.65
CA HIS A 3 -5.11 -8.96 13.03
C HIS A 3 -4.72 -7.63 13.69
N ALA A 4 -4.11 -6.72 12.94
CA ALA A 4 -3.70 -5.42 13.47
C ALA A 4 -4.88 -4.46 13.74
N TYR A 5 -6.02 -4.71 13.10
CA TYR A 5 -7.23 -3.89 13.23
C TYR A 5 -8.34 -4.54 14.06
N GLY A 6 -8.13 -5.76 14.57
CA GLY A 6 -9.15 -6.50 15.32
C GLY A 6 -10.35 -6.89 14.47
N THR A 7 -10.13 -7.08 13.17
CA THR A 7 -11.16 -7.52 12.21
C THR A 7 -10.89 -8.94 11.69
N GLU A 8 -10.01 -9.67 12.39
CA GLU A 8 -9.68 -11.05 12.07
C GLU A 8 -10.87 -11.98 12.25
N THR A 9 -10.90 -13.00 11.42
CA THR A 9 -11.80 -14.17 11.52
C THR A 9 -10.95 -15.42 11.74
N MET A 10 -11.58 -16.57 12.03
CA MET A 10 -10.86 -17.84 12.22
C MET A 10 -10.01 -18.25 11.01
N ASP A 11 -10.36 -17.78 9.80
CA ASP A 11 -9.68 -18.09 8.54
C ASP A 11 -8.78 -16.93 8.07
N SER A 12 -8.52 -15.93 8.93
CA SER A 12 -7.70 -14.77 8.54
C SER A 12 -6.22 -15.11 8.51
N ASP A 13 -5.56 -14.78 7.41
CA ASP A 13 -4.12 -14.96 7.21
C ASP A 13 -3.31 -14.04 8.14
N LEU A 14 -2.16 -14.50 8.56
CA LEU A 14 -1.21 -13.70 9.32
C LEU A 14 -0.19 -13.04 8.36
N ASP A 15 -0.42 -11.78 8.06
CA ASP A 15 0.52 -10.95 7.29
C ASP A 15 1.73 -10.55 8.13
N VAL A 16 2.92 -11.00 7.83
CA VAL A 16 4.16 -10.59 8.49
C VAL A 16 4.89 -9.55 7.64
N ARG A 17 5.16 -8.39 8.22
CA ARG A 17 5.90 -7.31 7.58
C ARG A 17 7.12 -6.97 8.43
N GLY A 18 8.28 -6.90 7.79
CA GLY A 18 9.53 -6.61 8.49
C GLY A 18 10.40 -5.60 7.74
N ILE A 19 11.41 -5.08 8.45
CA ILE A 19 12.42 -4.18 7.93
C ILE A 19 13.79 -4.74 8.29
N ALA A 20 14.66 -4.95 7.31
CA ALA A 20 16.04 -5.34 7.51
C ALA A 20 16.99 -4.20 7.13
N LEU A 21 18.04 -4.02 7.91
CA LEU A 21 19.08 -3.04 7.58
C LEU A 21 19.83 -3.46 6.32
N ASN A 22 20.16 -2.49 5.49
CA ASN A 22 21.05 -2.70 4.37
C ASN A 22 22.47 -2.97 4.86
N SER A 23 23.21 -3.80 4.14
CA SER A 23 24.64 -3.98 4.39
C SER A 23 25.44 -2.72 4.01
N LYS A 24 26.67 -2.60 4.51
CA LYS A 24 27.57 -1.51 4.09
C LYS A 24 27.80 -1.51 2.58
N TYR A 25 27.84 -2.69 1.96
CA TYR A 25 28.00 -2.85 0.51
C TYR A 25 26.78 -2.33 -0.26
N ASP A 26 25.59 -2.54 0.26
CA ASP A 26 24.35 -2.03 -0.35
C ASP A 26 24.26 -0.50 -0.27
N ILE A 27 24.81 0.10 0.78
CA ILE A 27 24.76 1.55 1.00
C ILE A 27 25.87 2.28 0.23
N LEU A 28 27.07 1.71 0.21
CA LEU A 28 28.27 2.34 -0.36
C LEU A 28 28.59 1.85 -1.77
N GLY A 29 28.03 0.71 -2.18
CA GLY A 29 28.25 0.12 -3.49
C GLY A 29 27.38 0.74 -4.59
N LEU A 30 27.83 0.59 -5.83
CA LEU A 30 27.06 1.00 -7.02
C LEU A 30 26.05 -0.08 -7.46
N ASN A 31 25.98 -1.21 -6.76
CA ASN A 31 25.06 -2.29 -7.05
C ASN A 31 23.70 -2.03 -6.42
N ASN A 32 22.65 -2.42 -7.12
CA ASN A 32 21.32 -2.49 -6.56
C ASN A 32 21.28 -3.59 -5.49
N GLY A 33 21.48 -3.20 -4.23
CA GLY A 33 21.30 -4.09 -3.10
C GLY A 33 19.87 -4.64 -3.03
N PHE A 34 19.62 -5.59 -2.13
CA PHE A 34 18.27 -6.13 -2.01
C PHE A 34 17.27 -5.02 -1.66
N GLU A 35 16.12 -5.01 -2.32
CA GLU A 35 15.04 -4.07 -2.02
C GLU A 35 13.99 -4.68 -1.10
N GLN A 36 13.57 -5.92 -1.38
CA GLN A 36 12.61 -6.66 -0.57
C GLN A 36 12.70 -8.16 -0.84
N ILE A 37 12.34 -8.95 0.16
CA ILE A 37 12.15 -10.39 0.08
C ILE A 37 10.67 -10.65 0.34
N VAL A 38 10.05 -11.48 -0.48
CA VAL A 38 8.64 -11.88 -0.34
C VAL A 38 8.58 -13.40 -0.28
N ASP A 39 8.10 -13.91 0.84
CA ASP A 39 7.74 -15.32 0.98
C ASP A 39 6.21 -15.44 0.93
N ARG A 40 5.72 -16.05 -0.13
CA ARG A 40 4.28 -16.23 -0.35
C ARG A 40 3.70 -17.41 0.45
N SER A 41 4.54 -18.31 0.93
CA SER A 41 4.09 -19.47 1.72
C SER A 41 3.65 -19.05 3.12
N THR A 42 4.29 -18.02 3.66
CA THR A 42 4.05 -17.48 5.01
C THR A 42 3.46 -16.07 4.99
N ASP A 43 3.10 -15.55 3.82
CA ASP A 43 2.71 -14.15 3.59
C ASP A 43 3.62 -13.13 4.29
N THR A 44 4.93 -13.40 4.20
CA THR A 44 5.96 -12.56 4.82
C THR A 44 6.61 -11.64 3.78
N THR A 45 6.71 -10.36 4.09
CA THR A 45 7.45 -9.39 3.29
C THR A 45 8.46 -8.64 4.15
N ILE A 46 9.74 -8.73 3.80
CA ILE A 46 10.83 -8.01 4.46
C ILE A 46 11.35 -6.93 3.50
N TYR A 47 11.20 -5.68 3.88
CA TYR A 47 11.74 -4.54 3.13
C TYR A 47 13.17 -4.24 3.56
N SER A 48 14.02 -3.82 2.63
CA SER A 48 15.26 -3.15 3.02
C SER A 48 14.95 -1.81 3.67
N PHE A 49 15.80 -1.35 4.58
CA PHE A 49 15.62 -0.07 5.26
C PHE A 49 15.54 1.09 4.26
N ASN A 50 16.40 1.12 3.25
CA ASN A 50 16.38 2.12 2.19
C ASN A 50 15.07 2.12 1.41
N LYS A 51 14.54 0.94 1.08
CA LYS A 51 13.23 0.81 0.41
C LYS A 51 12.11 1.31 1.30
N MET A 52 12.13 0.94 2.58
CA MET A 52 11.13 1.39 3.55
C MET A 52 11.10 2.91 3.64
N ILE A 53 12.24 3.57 3.83
CA ILE A 53 12.31 5.03 3.88
C ILE A 53 11.78 5.66 2.60
N LYS A 54 12.15 5.14 1.42
CA LYS A 54 11.59 5.62 0.13
C LYS A 54 10.07 5.51 0.05
N LEU A 55 9.48 4.44 0.58
CA LEU A 55 8.04 4.24 0.59
C LEU A 55 7.35 5.14 1.61
N LEU A 56 7.93 5.31 2.78
CA LEU A 56 7.42 6.21 3.83
C LEU A 56 7.41 7.67 3.37
N THR A 57 8.48 8.15 2.74
CA THR A 57 8.55 9.52 2.19
C THR A 57 7.53 9.76 1.06
N LYS A 58 7.09 8.70 0.39
CA LYS A 58 5.99 8.75 -0.59
C LYS A 58 4.61 8.62 0.05
N CYS A 59 4.52 8.52 1.37
CA CYS A 59 3.29 8.25 2.12
C CYS A 59 2.54 7.02 1.58
N ASN A 60 3.28 5.93 1.29
CA ASN A 60 2.64 4.69 0.84
C ASN A 60 1.76 4.12 1.98
N PRO A 61 0.45 3.89 1.76
CA PRO A 61 -0.46 3.47 2.81
C PRO A 61 0.00 2.21 3.56
N ASN A 62 0.39 1.16 2.83
CA ASN A 62 0.81 -0.11 3.42
C ASN A 62 2.04 -0.01 4.33
N THR A 63 2.93 0.98 4.09
CA THR A 63 4.13 1.19 4.90
C THR A 63 3.89 2.15 6.06
N ILE A 64 3.07 3.17 5.86
CA ILE A 64 2.65 4.08 6.94
C ILE A 64 1.88 3.29 8.02
N GLU A 65 1.03 2.35 7.64
CA GLU A 65 0.31 1.48 8.58
C GLU A 65 1.24 0.72 9.53
N ILE A 66 2.41 0.26 9.04
CA ILE A 66 3.38 -0.45 9.88
C ILE A 66 3.85 0.42 11.06
N LEU A 67 4.02 1.72 10.84
CA LEU A 67 4.43 2.65 11.90
C LEU A 67 3.28 3.02 12.86
N GLY A 68 2.05 2.70 12.50
CA GLY A 68 0.84 2.98 13.26
C GLY A 68 0.34 1.82 14.11
N LEU A 69 0.99 0.67 14.08
CA LEU A 69 0.58 -0.51 14.83
C LEU A 69 0.68 -0.28 16.35
N LYS A 70 -0.12 -1.02 17.11
CA LYS A 70 0.02 -1.09 18.56
C LYS A 70 1.30 -1.86 18.92
N GLN A 71 1.86 -1.57 20.10
CA GLN A 71 3.12 -2.16 20.53
C GLN A 71 3.07 -3.70 20.60
N GLU A 72 1.94 -4.27 20.93
CA GLU A 72 1.69 -5.72 21.01
C GLU A 72 1.81 -6.45 19.66
N HIS A 73 1.70 -5.73 18.53
CA HIS A 73 1.82 -6.29 17.19
C HIS A 73 3.25 -6.29 16.63
N TYR A 74 4.21 -5.73 17.37
CA TYR A 74 5.61 -5.80 16.99
C TYR A 74 6.26 -7.04 17.57
N LEU A 75 6.53 -8.06 16.75
CA LEU A 75 7.18 -9.30 17.15
C LEU A 75 8.62 -9.04 17.61
N TYR A 76 9.31 -8.12 16.95
CA TYR A 76 10.66 -7.68 17.30
C TYR A 76 10.85 -6.22 16.96
N LEU A 77 11.46 -5.46 17.85
CA LEU A 77 11.72 -4.04 17.68
C LEU A 77 13.14 -3.69 18.15
N SER A 78 14.04 -3.46 17.19
CA SER A 78 15.40 -2.99 17.45
C SER A 78 15.42 -1.52 17.95
N ALA A 79 16.57 -1.04 18.42
CA ALA A 79 16.75 0.36 18.79
C ALA A 79 16.45 1.31 17.61
N ILE A 80 16.95 0.99 16.41
CA ILE A 80 16.68 1.76 15.17
C ILE A 80 15.19 1.71 14.80
N GLY A 81 14.56 0.56 14.93
CA GLY A 81 13.12 0.41 14.71
C GLY A 81 12.30 1.27 15.66
N ARG A 82 12.70 1.35 16.93
CA ARG A 82 12.08 2.20 17.95
C ARG A 82 12.19 3.67 17.57
N GLU A 83 13.39 4.12 17.20
CA GLU A 83 13.62 5.48 16.76
C GLU A 83 12.77 5.84 15.51
N LEU A 84 12.62 4.90 14.58
CA LEU A 84 11.76 5.10 13.40
C LEU A 84 10.28 5.30 13.81
N ILE A 85 9.80 4.52 14.78
CA ILE A 85 8.42 4.63 15.27
C ILE A 85 8.20 5.92 16.07
N ASP A 86 9.14 6.31 16.91
CA ASP A 86 9.07 7.54 17.72
C ASP A 86 9.01 8.78 16.82
N ASN A 87 9.68 8.72 15.66
CA ASN A 87 9.70 9.79 14.65
C ASN A 87 8.70 9.59 13.52
N LYS A 88 7.71 8.71 13.66
CA LYS A 88 6.73 8.39 12.60
C LYS A 88 5.99 9.62 12.05
N HIS A 89 5.79 10.65 12.85
CA HIS A 89 5.12 11.89 12.47
C HIS A 89 5.84 12.64 11.32
N LEU A 90 7.15 12.45 11.16
CA LEU A 90 7.94 13.05 10.09
C LEU A 90 7.54 12.55 8.69
N PHE A 91 6.95 11.36 8.61
CA PHE A 91 6.51 10.76 7.35
C PHE A 91 5.07 11.13 6.97
N LEU A 92 4.31 11.76 7.87
CA LEU A 92 2.95 12.21 7.61
C LEU A 92 2.97 13.62 7.00
N SER A 93 2.92 13.68 5.69
CA SER A 93 2.82 14.94 4.95
C SER A 93 1.42 15.11 4.32
N LYS A 94 1.12 16.29 3.76
CA LYS A 94 -0.12 16.54 3.00
C LYS A 94 -0.33 15.53 1.86
N ARG A 95 0.74 14.90 1.37
CA ARG A 95 0.70 13.85 0.37
C ARG A 95 -0.09 12.62 0.85
N ALA A 96 -0.10 12.35 2.17
CA ALA A 96 -0.85 11.25 2.74
C ALA A 96 -2.35 11.33 2.38
N ALA A 97 -2.97 12.50 2.41
CA ALA A 97 -4.37 12.68 2.03
C ALA A 97 -4.66 12.18 0.61
N PHE A 98 -3.75 12.45 -0.34
CA PHE A 98 -3.91 12.00 -1.74
C PHE A 98 -3.64 10.52 -1.90
N THR A 99 -2.60 9.99 -1.26
CA THR A 99 -2.22 8.58 -1.40
C THR A 99 -3.24 7.67 -0.73
N PHE A 100 -3.73 8.02 0.45
CA PHE A 100 -4.77 7.26 1.14
C PHE A 100 -6.13 7.38 0.45
N GLY A 101 -6.51 8.57 -0.07
CA GLY A 101 -7.71 8.74 -0.88
C GLY A 101 -7.68 7.86 -2.14
N SER A 102 -6.59 7.91 -2.90
CA SER A 102 -6.43 7.07 -4.10
C SER A 102 -6.40 5.57 -3.77
N TYR A 103 -5.84 5.19 -2.62
CA TYR A 103 -5.86 3.81 -2.15
C TYR A 103 -7.28 3.37 -1.82
N ALA A 104 -8.04 4.17 -1.06
CA ALA A 104 -9.43 3.89 -0.72
C ALA A 104 -10.29 3.73 -1.98
N ASP A 105 -10.19 4.64 -2.96
CA ASP A 105 -10.88 4.53 -4.24
C ASP A 105 -10.52 3.22 -4.97
N SER A 106 -9.25 2.84 -4.93
CA SER A 106 -8.81 1.59 -5.55
C SER A 106 -9.41 0.36 -4.86
N GLN A 107 -9.52 0.37 -3.53
CA GLN A 107 -10.15 -0.71 -2.78
C GLN A 107 -11.66 -0.78 -3.05
N LEU A 108 -12.37 0.34 -3.08
CA LEU A 108 -13.79 0.39 -3.41
C LEU A 108 -14.04 -0.19 -4.81
N ARG A 109 -13.27 0.22 -5.83
CA ARG A 109 -13.37 -0.35 -7.18
C ARG A 109 -13.12 -1.86 -7.22
N ARG A 110 -12.22 -2.38 -6.37
CA ARG A 110 -11.99 -3.84 -6.27
C ARG A 110 -13.19 -4.56 -5.68
N LEU A 111 -13.82 -3.97 -4.65
CA LEU A 111 -15.03 -4.51 -4.05
C LEU A 111 -16.19 -4.51 -5.05
N ASP A 112 -16.41 -3.40 -5.76
CA ASP A 112 -17.43 -3.29 -6.80
C ASP A 112 -17.23 -4.35 -7.89
N ASN A 113 -15.99 -4.50 -8.38
CA ASN A 113 -15.66 -5.51 -9.39
C ASN A 113 -15.84 -6.94 -8.87
N LYS A 114 -15.53 -7.19 -7.60
CA LYS A 114 -15.75 -8.51 -6.97
C LYS A 114 -17.25 -8.78 -6.85
N SER A 115 -18.01 -7.82 -6.37
CA SER A 115 -19.47 -7.90 -6.27
C SER A 115 -20.12 -8.16 -7.63
N ALA A 116 -19.69 -7.41 -8.68
CA ALA A 116 -20.21 -7.58 -10.03
C ALA A 116 -19.99 -8.99 -10.62
N ARG A 117 -18.92 -9.69 -10.20
CA ARG A 117 -18.67 -11.08 -10.65
C ARG A 117 -19.60 -12.11 -10.03
N LEU A 118 -20.27 -11.75 -8.94
CA LEU A 118 -21.19 -12.65 -8.22
C LEU A 118 -22.64 -12.52 -8.72
N VAL A 119 -22.92 -11.56 -9.62
CA VAL A 119 -24.25 -11.33 -10.18
C VAL A 119 -24.42 -12.01 -11.56
N SER A 120 -25.65 -12.01 -12.10
CA SER A 120 -25.97 -12.62 -13.38
C SER A 120 -25.15 -12.01 -14.55
N GLN A 121 -24.96 -12.78 -15.61
CA GLN A 121 -24.16 -12.35 -16.77
C GLN A 121 -24.62 -11.01 -17.34
N SER A 122 -25.92 -10.78 -17.48
CA SER A 122 -26.47 -9.51 -17.96
C SER A 122 -26.12 -8.31 -17.09
N GLN A 123 -26.12 -8.49 -15.76
CA GLN A 123 -25.71 -7.44 -14.81
C GLN A 123 -24.20 -7.20 -14.85
N GLN A 124 -23.39 -8.24 -15.11
CA GLN A 124 -21.94 -8.10 -15.30
C GLN A 124 -21.63 -7.26 -16.55
N GLU A 125 -22.34 -7.49 -17.65
CA GLU A 125 -22.18 -6.71 -18.89
C GLU A 125 -22.51 -5.24 -18.67
N VAL A 126 -23.61 -4.92 -17.98
CA VAL A 126 -23.98 -3.54 -17.62
C VAL A 126 -22.90 -2.89 -16.75
N HIS A 127 -22.36 -3.62 -15.77
CA HIS A 127 -21.27 -3.10 -14.92
C HIS A 127 -19.99 -2.79 -15.71
N ILE A 128 -19.61 -3.68 -16.64
CA ILE A 128 -18.44 -3.47 -17.52
C ILE A 128 -18.65 -2.24 -18.39
N LEU A 129 -19.83 -2.12 -19.03
CA LEU A 129 -20.15 -0.98 -19.89
C LEU A 129 -20.10 0.36 -19.11
N ASN A 130 -20.65 0.40 -17.89
CA ASN A 130 -20.60 1.58 -17.04
C ASN A 130 -19.16 1.93 -16.63
N SER A 131 -18.33 0.94 -16.31
CA SER A 131 -16.92 1.12 -15.97
C SER A 131 -16.13 1.70 -17.15
N VAL A 132 -16.38 1.23 -18.38
CA VAL A 132 -15.75 1.75 -19.61
C VAL A 132 -16.21 3.19 -19.88
N LYS A 133 -17.51 3.48 -19.75
CA LYS A 133 -18.03 4.85 -19.88
C LYS A 133 -17.38 5.81 -18.91
N ASN A 134 -17.32 5.45 -17.62
CA ASN A 134 -16.72 6.29 -16.57
C ASN A 134 -15.22 6.53 -16.84
N ALA A 135 -14.47 5.51 -17.25
CA ALA A 135 -13.06 5.65 -17.63
C ALA A 135 -12.90 6.60 -18.84
N SER A 136 -13.77 6.51 -19.83
CA SER A 136 -13.75 7.37 -21.01
C SER A 136 -14.03 8.84 -20.66
N VAL A 137 -15.00 9.10 -19.77
CA VAL A 137 -15.32 10.47 -19.28
C VAL A 137 -14.11 11.04 -18.53
N THR A 138 -13.56 10.30 -17.59
CA THR A 138 -12.39 10.73 -16.80
C THR A 138 -11.18 11.02 -17.70
N PHE A 139 -10.96 10.19 -18.74
CA PHE A 139 -9.89 10.41 -19.71
C PHE A 139 -10.10 11.70 -20.51
N LYS A 140 -11.32 11.92 -21.02
CA LYS A 140 -11.67 13.14 -21.76
C LYS A 140 -11.49 14.39 -20.90
N GLU A 141 -11.96 14.39 -19.66
CA GLU A 141 -11.83 15.52 -18.75
C GLU A 141 -10.36 15.86 -18.47
N LYS A 142 -9.53 14.86 -18.20
CA LYS A 142 -8.07 15.06 -18.03
C LYS A 142 -7.43 15.62 -19.30
N TYR A 143 -7.72 15.04 -20.47
CA TYR A 143 -7.15 15.49 -21.74
C TYR A 143 -7.51 16.94 -22.05
N PHE A 144 -8.79 17.31 -21.92
CA PHE A 144 -9.23 18.69 -22.18
C PHE A 144 -8.71 19.68 -21.11
N SER A 145 -8.50 19.25 -19.87
CA SER A 145 -7.88 20.09 -18.85
C SER A 145 -6.43 20.43 -19.18
N TYR A 146 -5.71 19.50 -19.80
CA TYR A 146 -4.34 19.71 -20.28
C TYR A 146 -4.30 20.62 -21.51
N ALA A 147 -5.23 20.44 -22.45
CA ALA A 147 -5.30 21.26 -23.68
C ALA A 147 -5.67 22.72 -23.42
N ARG A 148 -6.42 23.00 -22.35
CA ARG A 148 -6.77 24.40 -21.97
C ARG A 148 -5.67 25.15 -21.21
N LYS A 149 -4.60 24.48 -20.78
CA LYS A 149 -3.47 25.08 -20.06
C LYS A 149 -2.27 25.40 -20.96
N ARG A 150 -2.38 25.20 -22.26
CA ARG A 150 -1.45 25.64 -23.30
C ARG A 150 -2.06 26.81 -24.04
#